data_20c85fcd76179730d687373242bf2cab
#
_entry.id   20c85fcd76179730d687373242bf2cab
#
_cell.length_a   1.000
_cell.length_b   1.000
_cell.length_c   1.000
_cell.angle_alpha   90.00
_cell.angle_beta   90.00
_cell.angle_gamma   90.00
#
_symmetry.space_group_name_H-M   'P 1'
#
loop_
_entity.id
_entity.type
_entity.pdbx_description
1 polymer ?
#
loop_
_entity_poly.entity_id
_entity_poly.type
_entity_poly.pdbx_seq_one_letter_code
_entity_poly.pdbx_strand_id
1 'polypeptide(L)'
;MLIRKQFKFEGAHIVRNCSSQRCRENIHGHSYIVEVFITSDKLDDGYMVMDFCRLDKVKEFIESFDHSYSLWQKEPPDFKTFVYRYNRRVAEIPVSPSAEGYALLFTYVIDKILRHTERVNGEGNIQLHAVRVHETATGYA
;
A
#
# COMPACT_ATOMS: atom_id res chain seq x y z
N MET A 1 -23.23 0.26 0.60
CA MET A 1 -22.68 -0.77 -0.34
C MET A 1 -21.17 -0.77 -0.22
N LEU A 2 -20.52 -1.91 -0.42
CA LEU A 2 -19.05 -2.09 -0.36
C LEU A 2 -18.54 -2.49 -1.73
N ILE A 3 -17.48 -1.83 -2.19
CA ILE A 3 -16.74 -2.18 -3.40
C ILE A 3 -15.28 -2.49 -3.07
N ARG A 4 -14.60 -3.22 -3.95
CA ARG A 4 -13.19 -3.57 -3.84
C ARG A 4 -12.45 -3.25 -5.13
N LYS A 5 -11.32 -2.57 -5.03
CA LYS A 5 -10.34 -2.42 -6.11
C LYS A 5 -9.04 -3.08 -5.71
N GLN A 6 -8.43 -3.80 -6.65
CA GLN A 6 -7.15 -4.48 -6.45
C GLN A 6 -6.05 -3.77 -7.22
N PHE A 7 -4.89 -3.63 -6.60
CA PHE A 7 -3.64 -3.11 -7.16
C PHE A 7 -2.52 -4.12 -6.93
N LYS A 8 -1.42 -3.97 -7.63
CA LYS A 8 -0.25 -4.86 -7.52
C LYS A 8 1.02 -4.06 -7.56
N PHE A 9 2.07 -4.57 -6.93
CA PHE A 9 3.43 -4.10 -7.09
C PHE A 9 4.44 -5.21 -6.81
N GLU A 10 5.60 -5.15 -7.46
CA GLU A 10 6.75 -5.99 -7.20
C GLU A 10 7.71 -5.22 -6.30
N GLY A 11 8.05 -5.75 -5.13
CA GLY A 11 8.89 -5.03 -4.17
C GLY A 11 9.85 -5.93 -3.43
N ALA A 12 10.98 -5.35 -2.99
CA ALA A 12 11.96 -6.01 -2.16
C ALA A 12 12.07 -5.34 -0.79
N HIS A 13 12.41 -6.13 0.22
CA HIS A 13 12.50 -5.66 1.61
C HIS A 13 13.44 -6.55 2.46
N ILE A 14 13.67 -6.10 3.68
CA ILE A 14 14.10 -6.90 4.83
C ILE A 14 13.13 -6.60 5.96
N VAL A 15 12.62 -7.63 6.64
CA VAL A 15 11.76 -7.45 7.82
C VAL A 15 12.60 -7.62 9.08
N ARG A 16 13.26 -6.54 9.51
CA ARG A 16 14.08 -6.55 10.73
C ARG A 16 13.26 -6.89 11.97
N ASN A 17 13.91 -7.51 12.93
CA ASN A 17 13.33 -7.88 14.23
C ASN A 17 12.18 -8.91 14.16
N CYS A 18 11.89 -9.51 13.02
CA CYS A 18 10.98 -10.64 12.96
C CYS A 18 11.65 -11.93 13.48
N SER A 19 10.85 -12.92 13.82
CA SER A 19 11.35 -14.21 14.35
C SER A 19 12.06 -15.07 13.31
N SER A 20 11.71 -14.93 12.05
CA SER A 20 12.30 -15.69 10.94
C SER A 20 13.65 -15.12 10.52
N GLN A 21 14.72 -15.89 10.67
CA GLN A 21 16.05 -15.49 10.23
C GLN A 21 16.09 -15.15 8.73
N ARG A 22 15.40 -15.91 7.89
CA ARG A 22 15.36 -15.66 6.44
C ARG A 22 14.86 -14.26 6.10
N CYS A 23 13.79 -13.81 6.76
CA CYS A 23 13.21 -12.49 6.50
C CYS A 23 13.98 -11.37 7.19
N ARG A 24 14.58 -11.66 8.36
CA ARG A 24 15.30 -10.69 9.18
C ARG A 24 16.67 -10.30 8.63
N GLU A 25 17.36 -11.24 7.97
CA GLU A 25 18.77 -11.10 7.59
C GLU A 25 19.01 -11.03 6.08
N ASN A 26 17.98 -11.23 5.26
CA ASN A 26 18.15 -11.30 3.82
C ASN A 26 17.22 -10.33 3.08
N ILE A 27 17.76 -9.69 2.05
CA ILE A 27 16.97 -8.98 1.04
C ILE A 27 16.18 -10.03 0.26
N HIS A 28 14.88 -9.86 0.21
CA HIS A 28 13.99 -10.72 -0.59
C HIS A 28 12.81 -9.92 -1.10
N GLY A 29 12.05 -10.48 -2.01
CA GLY A 29 10.95 -9.76 -2.65
C GLY A 29 9.72 -10.63 -2.82
N HIS A 30 8.60 -9.94 -3.07
CA HIS A 30 7.30 -10.53 -3.29
C HIS A 30 6.53 -9.81 -4.39
N SER A 31 5.58 -10.53 -4.99
CA SER A 31 4.54 -9.98 -5.83
C SER A 31 3.33 -9.62 -4.95
N TYR A 32 3.31 -8.37 -4.51
CA TYR A 32 2.26 -7.89 -3.60
C TYR A 32 0.93 -7.66 -4.32
N ILE A 33 -0.16 -7.99 -3.63
CA ILE A 33 -1.51 -7.61 -4.03
C ILE A 33 -2.10 -6.75 -2.92
N VAL A 34 -2.60 -5.58 -3.28
CA VAL A 34 -3.26 -4.64 -2.37
C VAL A 34 -4.73 -4.53 -2.72
N GLU A 35 -5.59 -4.90 -1.80
CA GLU A 35 -7.04 -4.75 -1.94
C GLU A 35 -7.51 -3.56 -1.12
N VAL A 36 -8.17 -2.63 -1.79
CA VAL A 36 -8.76 -1.44 -1.18
C VAL A 36 -10.27 -1.60 -1.17
N PHE A 37 -10.85 -1.61 0.00
CA PHE A 37 -12.29 -1.74 0.23
C PHE A 37 -12.88 -0.37 0.55
N ILE A 38 -13.87 0.04 -0.20
CA ILE A 38 -14.50 1.36 -0.11
C ILE A 38 -16.00 1.21 0.09
N THR A 39 -16.56 2.00 0.98
CA THR A 39 -18.00 2.04 1.22
C THR A 39 -18.55 3.43 1.05
N SER A 40 -19.86 3.53 0.83
CA SER A 40 -20.62 4.78 0.82
C SER A 40 -22.01 4.55 1.41
N ASP A 41 -22.55 5.60 2.02
CA ASP A 41 -23.91 5.65 2.56
C ASP A 41 -24.98 5.70 1.47
N LYS A 42 -24.65 6.24 0.28
CA LYS A 42 -25.52 6.21 -0.91
C LYS A 42 -24.70 5.95 -2.17
N LEU A 43 -25.37 5.57 -3.23
CA LEU A 43 -24.80 5.47 -4.57
C LEU A 43 -24.86 6.84 -5.28
N ASP A 44 -23.98 7.03 -6.25
CA ASP A 44 -23.97 8.20 -7.13
C ASP A 44 -25.11 8.14 -8.17
N ASP A 45 -25.17 9.13 -9.05
CA ASP A 45 -26.19 9.21 -10.10
C ASP A 45 -26.08 8.07 -11.15
N GLY A 46 -24.95 7.38 -11.22
CA GLY A 46 -24.71 6.18 -12.03
C GLY A 46 -24.94 4.86 -11.28
N TYR A 47 -25.50 4.89 -10.06
CA TYR A 47 -25.66 3.72 -9.18
C TYR A 47 -24.36 3.05 -8.77
N MET A 48 -23.28 3.83 -8.63
CA MET A 48 -21.96 3.38 -8.17
C MET A 48 -21.64 3.94 -6.78
N VAL A 49 -20.80 3.25 -6.02
CA VAL A 49 -20.17 3.82 -4.81
C VAL A 49 -19.24 4.96 -5.21
N MET A 50 -18.41 4.71 -6.21
CA MET A 50 -17.60 5.69 -6.95
C MET A 50 -17.04 5.03 -8.21
N ASP A 51 -16.71 5.84 -9.21
CA ASP A 51 -16.01 5.35 -10.40
C ASP A 51 -14.55 4.99 -10.04
N PHE A 52 -14.08 3.83 -10.49
CA PHE A 52 -12.71 3.39 -10.27
C PHE A 52 -11.66 4.29 -10.92
N CYS A 53 -12.00 5.06 -11.94
CA CYS A 53 -11.09 6.07 -12.50
C CYS A 53 -10.71 7.18 -11.50
N ARG A 54 -11.50 7.36 -10.44
CA ARG A 54 -11.22 8.32 -9.36
C ARG A 54 -10.15 7.83 -8.37
N LEU A 55 -9.66 6.61 -8.54
CA LEU A 55 -8.61 6.00 -7.71
C LEU A 55 -7.19 6.17 -8.29
N ASP A 56 -6.99 7.04 -9.27
CA ASP A 56 -5.69 7.26 -9.91
C ASP A 56 -4.60 7.63 -8.90
N LYS A 57 -4.89 8.50 -7.92
CA LYS A 57 -3.93 8.86 -6.86
C LYS A 57 -3.60 7.70 -5.93
N VAL A 58 -4.56 6.81 -5.68
CA VAL A 58 -4.31 5.56 -4.93
C VAL A 58 -3.41 4.64 -5.74
N LYS A 59 -3.68 4.52 -7.04
CA LYS A 59 -2.85 3.75 -7.96
C LYS A 59 -1.42 4.29 -8.00
N GLU A 60 -1.24 5.58 -8.23
CA GLU A 60 0.08 6.25 -8.23
C GLU A 60 0.85 6.01 -6.93
N PHE A 61 0.18 6.12 -5.79
CA PHE A 61 0.79 5.84 -4.49
C PHE A 61 1.28 4.40 -4.39
N ILE A 62 0.47 3.42 -4.75
CA ILE A 62 0.85 1.99 -4.69
C ILE A 62 1.96 1.69 -5.72
N GLU A 63 1.88 2.26 -6.93
CA GLU A 63 2.90 2.12 -7.97
C GLU A 63 4.26 2.74 -7.57
N SER A 64 4.30 3.65 -6.60
CA SER A 64 5.57 4.16 -6.07
C SER A 64 6.40 3.08 -5.37
N PHE A 65 5.78 1.99 -4.95
CA PHE A 65 6.44 0.81 -4.38
C PHE A 65 6.86 -0.22 -5.45
N ASP A 66 6.36 -0.08 -6.68
CA ASP A 66 6.66 -1.05 -7.74
C ASP A 66 8.11 -0.96 -8.20
N HIS A 67 8.78 -2.12 -8.28
CA HIS A 67 10.20 -2.25 -8.58
C HIS A 67 11.09 -1.41 -7.64
N SER A 68 10.69 -1.25 -6.37
CA SER A 68 11.42 -0.51 -5.36
C SER A 68 11.94 -1.41 -4.23
N TYR A 69 12.94 -0.89 -3.53
CA TYR A 69 13.32 -1.41 -2.22
C TYR A 69 12.57 -0.62 -1.13
N SER A 70 11.82 -1.31 -0.28
CA SER A 70 11.15 -0.70 0.87
C SER A 70 12.11 -0.62 2.05
N LEU A 71 12.55 0.62 2.31
CA LEU A 71 13.57 0.93 3.32
C LEU A 71 12.91 1.41 4.61
N TRP A 72 13.09 0.68 5.69
CA TRP A 72 12.62 1.14 6.99
C TRP A 72 13.44 2.33 7.50
N GLN A 73 12.78 3.39 7.97
CA GLN A 73 13.46 4.58 8.51
C GLN A 73 14.40 4.30 9.68
N LYS A 74 14.22 3.17 10.38
CA LYS A 74 15.07 2.75 11.50
C LYS A 74 16.25 1.86 11.09
N GLU A 75 16.48 1.65 9.80
CA GLU A 75 17.67 0.92 9.35
C GLU A 75 18.97 1.67 9.69
N PRO A 76 20.08 0.94 9.94
CA PRO A 76 21.38 1.55 10.20
C PRO A 76 21.83 2.47 9.05
N PRO A 77 22.54 3.58 9.35
CA PRO A 77 22.96 4.55 8.33
C PRO A 77 23.83 3.98 7.21
N ASP A 78 24.70 3.02 7.51
CA ASP A 78 25.54 2.34 6.52
C ASP A 78 24.71 1.50 5.55
N PHE A 79 23.69 0.80 6.04
CA PHE A 79 22.77 0.06 5.20
C PHE A 79 21.89 0.98 4.35
N LYS A 80 21.42 2.10 4.90
CA LYS A 80 20.71 3.12 4.11
C LYS A 80 21.58 3.65 2.97
N THR A 81 22.82 3.99 3.26
CA THR A 81 23.80 4.43 2.26
C THR A 81 23.99 3.39 1.17
N PHE A 82 24.11 2.12 1.52
CA PHE A 82 24.19 1.02 0.57
C PHE A 82 22.95 0.95 -0.32
N VAL A 83 21.75 0.98 0.27
CA VAL A 83 20.49 0.89 -0.48
C VAL A 83 20.40 2.04 -1.51
N TYR A 84 20.60 3.28 -1.10
CA TYR A 84 20.54 4.44 -2.01
C TYR A 84 21.64 4.45 -3.08
N ARG A 85 22.79 3.88 -2.76
CA ARG A 85 23.89 3.78 -3.73
C ARG A 85 23.57 2.84 -4.89
N TYR A 86 22.85 1.76 -4.64
CA TYR A 86 22.62 0.70 -5.61
C TYR A 86 21.18 0.62 -6.13
N ASN A 87 20.26 1.44 -5.60
CA ASN A 87 18.87 1.46 -6.03
C ASN A 87 18.43 2.88 -6.37
N ARG A 88 17.82 3.05 -7.52
CA ARG A 88 17.21 4.34 -7.91
C ARG A 88 15.79 4.50 -7.39
N ARG A 89 15.10 3.38 -7.14
CA ARG A 89 13.74 3.37 -6.61
C ARG A 89 13.77 2.84 -5.18
N VAL A 90 13.61 3.74 -4.23
CA VAL A 90 13.59 3.43 -2.80
C VAL A 90 12.34 4.03 -2.19
N ALA A 91 11.52 3.21 -1.56
CA ALA A 91 10.39 3.65 -0.74
C ALA A 91 10.84 3.67 0.73
N GLU A 92 11.30 4.82 1.22
CA GLU A 92 11.63 4.96 2.64
C GLU A 92 10.35 5.16 3.45
N ILE A 93 10.08 4.26 4.39
CA ILE A 93 8.82 4.17 5.14
C ILE A 93 9.04 4.18 6.65
N PRO A 94 8.09 4.77 7.42
CA PRO A 94 8.21 4.91 8.86
C PRO A 94 7.93 3.63 9.65
N VAL A 95 7.40 2.61 9.00
CA VAL A 95 7.05 1.31 9.58
C VAL A 95 7.97 0.21 9.07
N SER A 96 8.07 -0.92 9.78
CA SER A 96 8.73 -2.10 9.23
C SER A 96 7.98 -2.58 7.98
N PRO A 97 8.67 -2.92 6.88
CA PRO A 97 8.04 -3.32 5.63
C PRO A 97 7.51 -4.77 5.64
N SER A 98 6.81 -5.16 6.69
CA SER A 98 6.01 -6.39 6.74
C SER A 98 4.64 -6.16 6.07
N ALA A 99 3.89 -7.22 5.80
CA ALA A 99 2.53 -7.10 5.27
C ALA A 99 1.64 -6.23 6.17
N GLU A 100 1.75 -6.40 7.50
CA GLU A 100 1.05 -5.60 8.50
C GLU A 100 1.51 -4.13 8.48
N GLY A 101 2.82 -3.89 8.35
CA GLY A 101 3.37 -2.54 8.24
C GLY A 101 2.84 -1.81 6.99
N TYR A 102 2.84 -2.49 5.85
CA TYR A 102 2.22 -1.95 4.64
C TYR A 102 0.72 -1.70 4.83
N ALA A 103 -0.02 -2.63 5.42
CA ALA A 103 -1.46 -2.46 5.64
C ALA A 103 -1.76 -1.23 6.49
N LEU A 104 -0.99 -0.98 7.56
CA LEU A 104 -1.10 0.22 8.39
C LEU A 104 -0.78 1.49 7.60
N LEU A 105 0.35 1.53 6.90
CA LEU A 105 0.77 2.70 6.11
C LEU A 105 -0.22 3.00 4.99
N PHE A 106 -0.62 1.98 4.24
CA PHE A 106 -1.53 2.15 3.11
C PHE A 106 -2.92 2.57 3.57
N THR A 107 -3.42 2.03 4.69
CA THR A 107 -4.66 2.49 5.30
C THR A 107 -4.61 3.99 5.60
N TYR A 108 -3.55 4.45 6.25
CA TYR A 108 -3.39 5.86 6.59
C TYR A 108 -3.33 6.77 5.35
N VAL A 109 -2.54 6.41 4.35
CA VAL A 109 -2.35 7.24 3.15
C VAL A 109 -3.58 7.20 2.25
N ILE A 110 -4.16 6.02 2.03
CA ILE A 110 -5.32 5.85 1.15
C ILE A 110 -6.56 6.53 1.75
N ASP A 111 -6.76 6.47 3.07
CA ASP A 111 -7.84 7.20 3.73
C ASP A 111 -7.73 8.70 3.48
N LYS A 112 -6.52 9.27 3.59
CA LYS A 112 -6.28 10.68 3.26
C LYS A 112 -6.59 10.99 1.79
N ILE A 113 -6.13 10.15 0.86
CA ILE A 113 -6.40 10.33 -0.57
C ILE A 113 -7.91 10.35 -0.82
N LEU A 114 -8.64 9.38 -0.29
CA LEU A 114 -10.09 9.29 -0.48
C LEU A 114 -10.85 10.47 0.11
N ARG A 115 -10.45 10.99 1.26
CA ARG A 115 -11.05 12.19 1.87
C ARG A 115 -10.88 13.43 1.01
N HIS A 116 -9.79 13.55 0.24
CA HIS A 116 -9.50 14.67 -0.63
C HIS A 116 -9.91 14.45 -2.10
N THR A 117 -10.45 13.27 -2.42
CA THR A 117 -10.98 13.00 -3.76
C THR A 117 -12.29 13.74 -3.96
N GLU A 118 -12.36 14.56 -5.00
CA GLU A 118 -13.58 15.31 -5.34
C GLU A 118 -14.77 14.39 -5.63
N ARG A 119 -15.94 14.83 -5.22
CA ARG A 119 -17.23 14.22 -5.52
C ARG A 119 -17.83 14.96 -6.73
N VAL A 120 -17.99 14.27 -7.86
CA VAL A 120 -18.37 14.92 -9.13
C VAL A 120 -19.67 14.39 -9.72
N ASN A 121 -20.22 13.33 -9.14
CA ASN A 121 -21.41 12.64 -9.67
C ASN A 121 -22.47 12.34 -8.60
N GLY A 122 -22.56 13.19 -7.57
CA GLY A 122 -23.54 13.00 -6.50
C GLY A 122 -23.21 11.86 -5.55
N GLU A 123 -21.96 11.43 -5.48
CA GLU A 123 -21.50 10.40 -4.57
C GLU A 123 -21.83 10.73 -3.12
N GLY A 124 -22.06 9.71 -2.31
CA GLY A 124 -22.29 9.83 -0.90
C GLY A 124 -21.00 10.07 -0.08
N ASN A 125 -21.11 9.80 1.21
CA ASN A 125 -19.96 9.85 2.10
C ASN A 125 -19.06 8.61 1.86
N ILE A 126 -18.11 8.77 0.94
CA ILE A 126 -17.15 7.72 0.60
C ILE A 126 -16.14 7.57 1.74
N GLN A 127 -15.97 6.34 2.22
CA GLN A 127 -15.06 6.00 3.31
C GLN A 127 -14.20 4.79 2.93
N LEU A 128 -12.94 4.83 3.36
CA LEU A 128 -12.11 3.62 3.37
C LEU A 128 -12.67 2.65 4.42
N HIS A 129 -13.02 1.44 3.99
CA HIS A 129 -13.49 0.38 4.88
C HIS A 129 -12.33 -0.47 5.40
N ALA A 130 -11.44 -0.88 4.50
CA ALA A 130 -10.26 -1.68 4.84
C ALA A 130 -9.22 -1.62 3.71
N VAL A 131 -7.97 -1.88 4.07
CA VAL A 131 -6.90 -2.23 3.14
C VAL A 131 -6.40 -3.62 3.52
N ARG A 132 -6.17 -4.47 2.52
CA ARG A 132 -5.58 -5.79 2.70
C ARG A 132 -4.34 -5.90 1.84
N VAL A 133 -3.23 -6.35 2.41
CA VAL A 133 -1.96 -6.53 1.71
C VAL A 133 -1.59 -8.01 1.73
N HIS A 134 -1.57 -8.62 0.55
CA HIS A 134 -1.10 -9.98 0.35
C HIS A 134 0.40 -9.92 0.01
N GLU A 135 1.21 -10.55 0.83
CA GLU A 135 2.64 -10.74 0.61
C GLU A 135 2.90 -12.05 -0.13
N THR A 136 2.09 -13.06 0.16
CA THR A 136 2.14 -14.38 -0.47
C THR A 136 0.75 -14.80 -0.96
N ALA A 137 0.69 -15.85 -1.77
CA ALA A 137 -0.58 -16.38 -2.26
C ALA A 137 -1.51 -16.89 -1.15
N THR A 138 -0.97 -17.19 0.03
CA THR A 138 -1.70 -17.83 1.13
C THR A 138 -1.85 -16.96 2.38
N GLY A 139 -1.21 -15.78 2.43
CA GLY A 139 -1.20 -14.91 3.61
C GLY A 139 -1.41 -13.44 3.25
N TYR A 140 -2.18 -12.75 4.11
CA TYR A 140 -2.40 -11.30 4.02
C TYR A 140 -2.57 -10.68 5.42
N ALA A 141 -2.39 -9.38 5.49
CA ALA A 141 -2.72 -8.55 6.63
C ALA A 141 -3.76 -7.49 6.24
#